data_2fee812f75a68ce0c7aa7a6ee0b52520
#
_entry.id   2fee812f75a68ce0c7aa7a6ee0b52520
#
_cell.length_a   1.000
_cell.length_b   1.000
_cell.length_c   1.000
_cell.angle_alpha   90.00
_cell.angle_beta   90.00
_cell.angle_gamma   90.00
#
_symmetry.space_group_name_H-M   'P 1'
#
loop_
_entity.id
_entity.type
_entity.pdbx_description
1 polymer ?
#
loop_
_entity_poly.entity_id
_entity_poly.type
_entity_poly.pdbx_seq_one_letter_code
_entity_poly.pdbx_strand_id
1 'polypeptide(L)'
;MVAEPTIFPHEPTVSIVIPAYNEERTIRACVVAAIEQTEPADEIIVVDNRSTDGTRDVVRQLQQEYPDAPLVLMSQDEEQGLIPTRNHGLDRALGEVLGRIDADTVLEPDWVAQVRRIFRDPTIDAATGPMMYYDMPLRRWGHRADDAMRRAVHRLARDFHYIFGSNMALRASAWRAIRPHICRDEADEMHEDIDISLHLHQRGHRAVYRSGMVAGMSARRLDDNPRDYYSYVMRWERTYDAHGIRDMSLRAPMWVFSVIYPLLKGVRWSAKRRAERQLARAR
;
A
#
# COMPACT_ATOMS: atom_id res chain seq x y z
N MET A 1 -45.10 -23.79 1.11
CA MET A 1 -43.78 -23.33 1.58
C MET A 1 -43.16 -22.60 0.40
N VAL A 2 -43.12 -21.26 0.48
CA VAL A 2 -42.40 -20.41 -0.48
C VAL A 2 -40.96 -20.47 -0.04
N ALA A 3 -40.04 -20.96 -0.89
CA ALA A 3 -38.61 -20.89 -0.63
C ALA A 3 -38.21 -19.43 -0.45
N GLU A 4 -37.64 -19.07 0.68
CA GLU A 4 -37.03 -17.76 0.84
C GLU A 4 -35.94 -17.60 -0.24
N PRO A 5 -35.87 -16.43 -0.91
CA PRO A 5 -34.85 -16.20 -1.90
C PRO A 5 -33.48 -16.30 -1.20
N THR A 6 -32.62 -17.19 -1.67
CA THR A 6 -31.23 -17.28 -1.25
C THR A 6 -30.57 -15.96 -1.68
N ILE A 7 -30.48 -15.02 -0.75
CA ILE A 7 -29.74 -13.78 -0.98
C ILE A 7 -28.26 -14.19 -1.00
N PHE A 8 -27.70 -14.35 -2.19
CA PHE A 8 -26.24 -14.46 -2.32
C PHE A 8 -25.64 -13.16 -1.76
N PRO A 9 -24.66 -13.25 -0.85
CA PRO A 9 -24.02 -12.05 -0.33
C PRO A 9 -23.44 -11.27 -1.51
N HIS A 10 -23.76 -9.98 -1.58
CA HIS A 10 -23.23 -9.07 -2.60
C HIS A 10 -21.69 -9.09 -2.55
N GLU A 11 -21.07 -9.39 -3.68
CA GLU A 11 -19.61 -9.33 -3.82
C GLU A 11 -19.21 -7.86 -4.12
N PRO A 12 -18.44 -7.21 -3.24
CA PRO A 12 -18.07 -5.83 -3.48
C PRO A 12 -17.12 -5.71 -4.69
N THR A 13 -17.35 -4.72 -5.54
CA THR A 13 -16.43 -4.37 -6.62
C THR A 13 -15.17 -3.71 -6.08
N VAL A 14 -14.01 -4.04 -6.68
CA VAL A 14 -12.68 -3.61 -6.22
C VAL A 14 -11.95 -2.85 -7.32
N SER A 15 -11.60 -1.59 -7.07
CA SER A 15 -10.65 -0.83 -7.86
C SER A 15 -9.27 -0.86 -7.20
N ILE A 16 -8.20 -1.07 -7.97
CA ILE A 16 -6.80 -0.95 -7.52
C ILE A 16 -6.22 0.33 -8.07
N VAL A 17 -5.78 1.24 -7.19
CA VAL A 17 -5.17 2.53 -7.53
C VAL A 17 -3.67 2.49 -7.28
N ILE A 18 -2.88 2.83 -8.31
CA ILE A 18 -1.41 2.76 -8.33
C ILE A 18 -0.88 4.14 -8.72
N PRO A 19 -0.48 5.01 -7.76
CA PRO A 19 0.21 6.26 -8.08
C PRO A 19 1.62 5.95 -8.59
N ALA A 20 2.04 6.61 -9.68
CA ALA A 20 3.31 6.37 -10.32
C ALA A 20 4.03 7.68 -10.69
N TYR A 21 5.32 7.74 -10.38
CA TYR A 21 6.25 8.79 -10.82
C TYR A 21 7.66 8.21 -10.98
N ASN A 22 8.14 8.11 -12.24
CA ASN A 22 9.46 7.55 -12.57
C ASN A 22 9.69 6.13 -12.02
N GLU A 23 8.76 5.22 -12.28
CA GLU A 23 8.77 3.82 -11.82
C GLU A 23 8.90 2.82 -12.99
N GLU A 24 9.54 3.21 -14.10
CA GLU A 24 9.74 2.35 -15.30
C GLU A 24 10.25 0.94 -14.96
N ARG A 25 11.09 0.83 -13.92
CA ARG A 25 11.72 -0.45 -13.53
C ARG A 25 10.81 -1.38 -12.73
N THR A 26 9.79 -0.85 -12.07
CA THR A 26 8.97 -1.57 -11.09
C THR A 26 7.52 -1.70 -11.52
N ILE A 27 6.99 -0.70 -12.24
CA ILE A 27 5.57 -0.60 -12.58
C ILE A 27 5.05 -1.84 -13.34
N ARG A 28 5.86 -2.47 -14.21
CA ARG A 28 5.45 -3.67 -14.93
C ARG A 28 5.09 -4.80 -13.98
N ALA A 29 5.96 -5.12 -13.03
CA ALA A 29 5.72 -6.20 -12.08
C ALA A 29 4.51 -5.91 -11.17
N CYS A 30 4.33 -4.65 -10.78
CA CYS A 30 3.20 -4.19 -9.99
C CYS A 30 1.87 -4.39 -10.75
N VAL A 31 1.78 -3.88 -11.97
CA VAL A 31 0.55 -3.95 -12.78
C VAL A 31 0.23 -5.39 -13.20
N VAL A 32 1.21 -6.19 -13.59
CA VAL A 32 1.01 -7.61 -13.91
C VAL A 32 0.46 -8.36 -12.70
N ALA A 33 1.02 -8.15 -11.50
CA ALA A 33 0.49 -8.78 -10.29
C ALA A 33 -0.95 -8.33 -9.94
N ALA A 34 -1.33 -7.11 -10.30
CA ALA A 34 -2.70 -6.62 -10.15
C ALA A 34 -3.67 -7.22 -11.20
N ILE A 35 -3.19 -7.51 -12.42
CA ILE A 35 -3.97 -8.15 -13.49
C ILE A 35 -4.15 -9.64 -13.22
N GLU A 36 -3.08 -10.34 -12.83
CA GLU A 36 -3.04 -11.82 -12.68
C GLU A 36 -3.57 -12.30 -11.33
N GLN A 37 -4.56 -11.60 -10.76
CA GLN A 37 -5.22 -12.01 -9.53
C GLN A 37 -6.11 -13.23 -9.78
N THR A 38 -6.22 -14.13 -8.78
CA THR A 38 -7.12 -15.31 -8.83
C THR A 38 -8.59 -14.94 -8.99
N GLU A 39 -8.99 -13.84 -8.40
CA GLU A 39 -10.24 -13.13 -8.66
C GLU A 39 -9.88 -11.77 -9.27
N PRO A 40 -10.26 -11.47 -10.51
CA PRO A 40 -9.83 -10.22 -11.16
C PRO A 40 -10.37 -8.99 -10.42
N ALA A 41 -9.60 -7.91 -10.37
CA ALA A 41 -10.09 -6.61 -9.97
C ALA A 41 -11.10 -6.10 -11.01
N ASP A 42 -12.07 -5.30 -10.57
CA ASP A 42 -13.05 -4.69 -11.48
C ASP A 42 -12.45 -3.49 -12.21
N GLU A 43 -11.41 -2.89 -11.65
CA GLU A 43 -10.70 -1.76 -12.23
C GLU A 43 -9.26 -1.69 -11.69
N ILE A 44 -8.30 -1.36 -12.56
CA ILE A 44 -6.90 -1.11 -12.20
C ILE A 44 -6.51 0.25 -12.78
N ILE A 45 -6.24 1.23 -11.92
CA ILE A 45 -5.92 2.60 -12.31
C ILE A 45 -4.46 2.88 -12.00
N VAL A 46 -3.65 3.10 -13.03
CA VAL A 46 -2.32 3.69 -12.87
C VAL A 46 -2.45 5.19 -13.09
N VAL A 47 -2.09 5.97 -12.07
CA VAL A 47 -2.07 7.43 -12.15
C VAL A 47 -0.65 7.91 -12.32
N ASP A 48 -0.28 8.32 -13.51
CA ASP A 48 1.02 8.90 -13.80
C ASP A 48 1.05 10.39 -13.44
N ASN A 49 2.04 10.78 -12.65
CA ASN A 49 2.21 12.17 -12.24
C ASN A 49 3.46 12.78 -12.86
N ARG A 50 3.40 13.07 -14.18
CA ARG A 50 4.46 13.71 -14.94
C ARG A 50 5.78 12.92 -14.97
N SER A 51 5.72 11.58 -15.12
CA SER A 51 6.93 10.77 -15.31
C SER A 51 7.72 11.23 -16.54
N THR A 52 9.03 11.25 -16.39
CA THR A 52 10.00 11.64 -17.42
C THR A 52 10.78 10.45 -17.99
N ASP A 53 10.57 9.27 -17.42
CA ASP A 53 11.13 7.99 -17.88
C ASP A 53 10.09 7.19 -18.71
N GLY A 54 10.34 5.90 -18.97
CA GLY A 54 9.47 5.01 -19.71
C GLY A 54 8.22 4.52 -18.97
N THR A 55 7.88 5.02 -17.78
CA THR A 55 6.74 4.54 -16.96
C THR A 55 5.44 4.45 -17.76
N ARG A 56 5.07 5.53 -18.46
CA ARG A 56 3.83 5.58 -19.26
C ARG A 56 3.83 4.55 -20.39
N ASP A 57 4.98 4.39 -21.05
CA ASP A 57 5.11 3.49 -22.20
C ASP A 57 5.01 2.03 -21.78
N VAL A 58 5.56 1.68 -20.61
CA VAL A 58 5.41 0.35 -20.00
C VAL A 58 3.93 0.05 -19.72
N VAL A 59 3.16 1.01 -19.18
CA VAL A 59 1.73 0.80 -18.91
C VAL A 59 0.93 0.67 -20.21
N ARG A 60 1.20 1.49 -21.23
CA ARG A 60 0.56 1.37 -22.55
C ARG A 60 0.85 0.02 -23.23
N GLN A 61 2.08 -0.46 -23.10
CA GLN A 61 2.46 -1.78 -23.57
C GLN A 61 1.67 -2.88 -22.86
N LEU A 62 1.48 -2.79 -21.55
CA LEU A 62 0.65 -3.73 -20.78
C LEU A 62 -0.82 -3.69 -21.20
N GLN A 63 -1.39 -2.52 -21.54
CA GLN A 63 -2.74 -2.44 -22.10
C GLN A 63 -2.87 -3.18 -23.43
N GLN A 64 -1.80 -3.23 -24.24
CA GLN A 64 -1.78 -4.00 -25.49
C GLN A 64 -1.57 -5.51 -25.26
N GLU A 65 -0.74 -5.88 -24.28
CA GLU A 65 -0.47 -7.28 -23.93
C GLU A 65 -1.66 -7.95 -23.22
N TYR A 66 -2.45 -7.18 -22.47
CA TYR A 66 -3.62 -7.63 -21.70
C TYR A 66 -4.88 -6.84 -22.11
N PRO A 67 -5.38 -7.00 -23.35
CA PRO A 67 -6.46 -6.16 -23.88
C PRO A 67 -7.79 -6.32 -23.12
N ASP A 68 -8.01 -7.46 -22.45
CA ASP A 68 -9.22 -7.74 -21.66
C ASP A 68 -9.09 -7.31 -20.19
N ALA A 69 -7.91 -6.86 -19.76
CA ALA A 69 -7.72 -6.38 -18.39
C ALA A 69 -8.33 -4.98 -18.21
N PRO A 70 -9.01 -4.72 -17.08
CA PRO A 70 -9.62 -3.42 -16.80
C PRO A 70 -8.57 -2.37 -16.39
N LEU A 71 -7.47 -2.25 -17.17
CA LEU A 71 -6.32 -1.39 -16.91
C LEU A 71 -6.51 -0.02 -17.53
N VAL A 72 -6.51 1.01 -16.70
CA VAL A 72 -6.65 2.41 -17.09
C VAL A 72 -5.38 3.18 -16.73
N LEU A 73 -4.84 3.95 -17.66
CA LEU A 73 -3.77 4.91 -17.43
C LEU A 73 -4.37 6.32 -17.36
N MET A 74 -4.24 6.96 -16.21
CA MET A 74 -4.65 8.35 -15.98
C MET A 74 -3.42 9.24 -15.83
N SER A 75 -3.55 10.52 -16.21
CA SER A 75 -2.53 11.54 -15.97
C SER A 75 -3.01 12.50 -14.88
N GLN A 76 -2.12 12.82 -13.93
CA GLN A 76 -2.29 13.92 -12.98
C GLN A 76 -1.22 14.96 -13.28
N ASP A 77 -1.61 15.99 -14.04
CA ASP A 77 -0.68 17.01 -14.53
C ASP A 77 -0.85 18.37 -13.83
N GLU A 78 -1.85 18.52 -12.95
CA GLU A 78 -2.15 19.78 -12.26
C GLU A 78 -1.17 20.04 -11.11
N GLU A 79 -0.92 19.01 -10.27
CA GLU A 79 -0.09 19.13 -9.09
C GLU A 79 0.84 17.93 -8.99
N GLN A 80 2.15 18.14 -8.78
CA GLN A 80 3.10 17.07 -8.61
C GLN A 80 3.21 16.66 -7.14
N GLY A 81 3.23 15.35 -6.88
CA GLY A 81 3.37 14.80 -5.54
C GLY A 81 2.57 13.51 -5.34
N LEU A 82 2.94 12.74 -4.31
CA LEU A 82 2.28 11.48 -4.01
C LEU A 82 0.80 11.68 -3.62
N ILE A 83 0.53 12.65 -2.76
CA ILE A 83 -0.83 12.93 -2.26
C ILE A 83 -1.79 13.33 -3.38
N PRO A 84 -1.49 14.32 -4.25
CA PRO A 84 -2.38 14.66 -5.35
C PRO A 84 -2.56 13.51 -6.34
N THR A 85 -1.51 12.72 -6.61
CA THR A 85 -1.57 11.57 -7.51
C THR A 85 -2.50 10.48 -6.96
N ARG A 86 -2.32 10.10 -5.70
CA ARG A 86 -3.16 9.14 -5.00
C ARG A 86 -4.62 9.61 -4.95
N ASN A 87 -4.85 10.85 -4.54
CA ASN A 87 -6.18 11.43 -4.45
C ASN A 87 -6.89 11.43 -5.80
N HIS A 88 -6.17 11.77 -6.87
CA HIS A 88 -6.70 11.78 -8.24
C HIS A 88 -7.27 10.41 -8.64
N GLY A 89 -6.56 9.33 -8.31
CA GLY A 89 -7.01 7.98 -8.59
C GLY A 89 -8.17 7.54 -7.69
N LEU A 90 -8.05 7.74 -6.37
CA LEU A 90 -9.09 7.36 -5.41
C LEU A 90 -10.42 8.12 -5.62
N ASP A 91 -10.35 9.40 -6.03
CA ASP A 91 -11.53 10.22 -6.32
C ASP A 91 -12.27 9.77 -7.59
N ARG A 92 -11.61 9.05 -8.52
CA ARG A 92 -12.14 8.61 -9.82
C ARG A 92 -12.42 7.12 -9.90
N ALA A 93 -11.94 6.35 -8.96
CA ALA A 93 -12.19 4.92 -8.90
C ALA A 93 -13.67 4.60 -8.70
N LEU A 94 -14.17 3.61 -9.45
CA LEU A 94 -15.57 3.26 -9.53
C LEU A 94 -15.99 2.12 -8.59
N GLY A 95 -15.02 1.38 -8.03
CA GLY A 95 -15.27 0.28 -7.14
C GLY A 95 -15.89 0.69 -5.80
N GLU A 96 -16.62 -0.21 -5.19
CA GLU A 96 -17.16 -0.05 -3.84
C GLU A 96 -16.04 -0.09 -2.79
N VAL A 97 -14.96 -0.79 -3.11
CA VAL A 97 -13.73 -0.88 -2.32
C VAL A 97 -12.56 -0.39 -3.16
N LEU A 98 -11.81 0.54 -2.59
CA LEU A 98 -10.66 1.18 -3.20
C LEU A 98 -9.39 0.58 -2.59
N GLY A 99 -8.69 -0.27 -3.33
CA GLY A 99 -7.35 -0.71 -3.01
C GLY A 99 -6.32 0.33 -3.44
N ARG A 100 -5.34 0.64 -2.59
CA ARG A 100 -4.19 1.49 -2.97
C ARG A 100 -2.92 0.76 -2.66
N ILE A 101 -2.04 0.70 -3.64
CA ILE A 101 -0.70 0.11 -3.54
C ILE A 101 0.32 1.05 -4.16
N ASP A 102 1.60 0.89 -3.80
CA ASP A 102 2.68 1.65 -4.42
C ASP A 102 3.12 1.00 -5.74
N ALA A 103 3.72 1.76 -6.66
CA ALA A 103 4.14 1.29 -7.97
C ALA A 103 5.30 0.26 -7.96
N ASP A 104 5.88 -0.01 -6.79
CA ASP A 104 6.85 -1.10 -6.56
C ASP A 104 6.27 -2.26 -5.74
N THR A 105 4.97 -2.27 -5.50
CA THR A 105 4.26 -3.33 -4.79
C THR A 105 3.90 -4.47 -5.75
N VAL A 106 4.12 -5.70 -5.33
CA VAL A 106 3.72 -6.92 -6.04
C VAL A 106 2.70 -7.66 -5.17
N LEU A 107 1.44 -7.61 -5.57
CA LEU A 107 0.36 -8.27 -4.83
C LEU A 107 0.50 -9.80 -4.86
N GLU A 108 0.17 -10.47 -3.75
CA GLU A 108 -0.03 -11.93 -3.78
C GLU A 108 -1.26 -12.26 -4.62
N PRO A 109 -1.29 -13.44 -5.29
CA PRO A 109 -2.32 -13.78 -6.27
C PRO A 109 -3.76 -13.77 -5.76
N ASP A 110 -3.99 -13.91 -4.47
CA ASP A 110 -5.32 -13.93 -3.84
C ASP A 110 -5.70 -12.61 -3.14
N TRP A 111 -4.94 -11.53 -3.35
CA TRP A 111 -5.15 -10.26 -2.65
C TRP A 111 -6.56 -9.70 -2.87
N VAL A 112 -7.05 -9.66 -4.12
CA VAL A 112 -8.42 -9.18 -4.45
C VAL A 112 -9.48 -10.05 -3.80
N ALA A 113 -9.31 -11.38 -3.84
CA ALA A 113 -10.21 -12.33 -3.16
C ALA A 113 -10.26 -12.08 -1.65
N GLN A 114 -9.11 -11.82 -1.00
CA GLN A 114 -9.06 -11.45 0.41
C GLN A 114 -9.75 -10.12 0.68
N VAL A 115 -9.56 -9.12 -0.16
CA VAL A 115 -10.24 -7.81 -0.05
C VAL A 115 -11.75 -8.02 -0.13
N ARG A 116 -12.28 -8.68 -1.17
CA ARG A 116 -13.71 -8.98 -1.29
C ARG A 116 -14.25 -9.69 -0.05
N ARG A 117 -13.56 -10.75 0.39
CA ARG A 117 -13.93 -11.51 1.59
C ARG A 117 -14.02 -10.63 2.84
N ILE A 118 -13.07 -9.71 3.05
CA ILE A 118 -13.05 -8.78 4.19
C ILE A 118 -14.25 -7.84 4.13
N PHE A 119 -14.51 -7.26 2.97
CA PHE A 119 -15.52 -6.23 2.79
C PHE A 119 -16.94 -6.78 2.55
N ARG A 120 -17.16 -8.09 2.59
CA ARG A 120 -18.51 -8.68 2.78
C ARG A 120 -19.09 -8.29 4.14
N ASP A 121 -18.24 -8.03 5.15
CA ASP A 121 -18.68 -7.43 6.42
C ASP A 121 -18.93 -5.93 6.23
N PRO A 122 -20.19 -5.47 6.25
CA PRO A 122 -20.53 -4.06 6.01
C PRO A 122 -20.03 -3.12 7.09
N THR A 123 -19.61 -3.65 8.24
CA THR A 123 -19.09 -2.85 9.37
C THR A 123 -17.61 -2.51 9.23
N ILE A 124 -16.91 -3.06 8.24
CA ILE A 124 -15.50 -2.79 7.97
C ILE A 124 -15.40 -1.67 6.93
N ASP A 125 -14.74 -0.58 7.28
CA ASP A 125 -14.53 0.58 6.41
C ASP A 125 -13.16 0.60 5.75
N ALA A 126 -12.15 0.03 6.42
CA ALA A 126 -10.78 -0.05 5.89
C ALA A 126 -10.07 -1.32 6.35
N ALA A 127 -9.12 -1.78 5.56
CA ALA A 127 -8.31 -2.95 5.85
C ALA A 127 -6.86 -2.76 5.41
N THR A 128 -5.96 -3.44 6.10
CA THR A 128 -4.53 -3.57 5.74
C THR A 128 -4.03 -4.95 6.11
N GLY A 129 -2.88 -5.33 5.59
CA GLY A 129 -2.27 -6.62 5.85
C GLY A 129 -0.75 -6.55 5.97
N PRO A 130 -0.08 -7.71 6.08
CA PRO A 130 1.36 -7.79 6.20
C PRO A 130 2.06 -7.46 4.88
N MET A 131 3.33 -7.08 5.01
CA MET A 131 4.24 -6.88 3.90
C MET A 131 5.21 -8.05 3.78
N MET A 132 5.52 -8.43 2.54
CA MET A 132 6.57 -9.39 2.24
C MET A 132 7.67 -8.71 1.42
N TYR A 133 8.86 -8.56 2.01
CA TYR A 133 9.99 -7.94 1.29
C TYR A 133 10.60 -8.93 0.31
N TYR A 134 10.24 -8.83 -0.99
CA TYR A 134 10.60 -9.81 -2.02
C TYR A 134 12.10 -9.83 -2.38
N ASP A 135 12.83 -8.77 -2.08
CA ASP A 135 14.26 -8.59 -2.33
C ASP A 135 15.14 -8.72 -1.07
N MET A 136 14.56 -9.23 0.03
CA MET A 136 15.28 -9.58 1.26
C MET A 136 15.52 -11.10 1.36
N PRO A 137 16.62 -11.54 1.99
CA PRO A 137 16.83 -12.95 2.29
C PRO A 137 15.79 -13.44 3.31
N LEU A 138 15.49 -14.75 3.27
CA LEU A 138 14.54 -15.38 4.20
C LEU A 138 13.12 -14.78 4.16
N ARG A 139 12.62 -14.43 2.96
CA ARG A 139 11.31 -13.78 2.73
C ARG A 139 10.18 -14.32 3.60
N ARG A 140 10.04 -15.67 3.72
CA ARG A 140 8.97 -16.31 4.51
C ARG A 140 9.08 -16.02 6.01
N TRP A 141 10.31 -16.00 6.55
CA TRP A 141 10.54 -15.66 7.95
C TRP A 141 10.32 -14.17 8.21
N GLY A 142 10.80 -13.32 7.33
CA GLY A 142 10.56 -11.88 7.38
C GLY A 142 9.07 -11.55 7.35
N HIS A 143 8.31 -12.18 6.45
CA HIS A 143 6.85 -12.04 6.39
C HIS A 143 6.16 -12.48 7.69
N ARG A 144 6.53 -13.65 8.26
CA ARG A 144 5.95 -14.10 9.53
C ARG A 144 6.25 -13.15 10.68
N ALA A 145 7.45 -12.59 10.72
CA ALA A 145 7.83 -11.62 11.74
C ALA A 145 7.07 -10.31 11.58
N ASP A 146 6.93 -9.80 10.34
CA ASP A 146 6.14 -8.61 10.02
C ASP A 146 4.66 -8.79 10.40
N ASP A 147 4.05 -9.92 9.99
CA ASP A 147 2.67 -10.26 10.34
C ASP A 147 2.45 -10.34 11.85
N ALA A 148 3.35 -11.00 12.58
CA ALA A 148 3.25 -11.11 14.04
C ALA A 148 3.39 -9.74 14.72
N MET A 149 4.32 -8.92 14.27
CA MET A 149 4.54 -7.56 14.79
C MET A 149 3.31 -6.67 14.53
N ARG A 150 2.79 -6.64 13.30
CA ARG A 150 1.63 -5.81 12.95
C ARG A 150 0.38 -6.25 13.70
N ARG A 151 0.14 -7.55 13.84
CA ARG A 151 -0.94 -8.08 14.69
C ARG A 151 -0.80 -7.64 16.15
N ALA A 152 0.42 -7.66 16.69
CA ALA A 152 0.67 -7.19 18.05
C ALA A 152 0.38 -5.69 18.18
N VAL A 153 0.85 -4.86 17.24
CA VAL A 153 0.56 -3.42 17.20
C VAL A 153 -0.95 -3.17 17.15
N HIS A 154 -1.68 -3.84 16.26
CA HIS A 154 -3.14 -3.71 16.17
C HIS A 154 -3.88 -4.13 17.44
N ARG A 155 -3.41 -5.18 18.13
CA ARG A 155 -4.01 -5.60 19.40
C ARG A 155 -3.74 -4.62 20.53
N LEU A 156 -2.54 -4.02 20.57
CA LEU A 156 -2.13 -3.07 21.60
C LEU A 156 -2.74 -1.68 21.39
N ALA A 157 -2.95 -1.30 20.14
CA ALA A 157 -3.47 0.03 19.77
C ALA A 157 -4.95 0.24 20.13
N ARG A 158 -5.61 -0.73 20.76
CA ARG A 158 -7.03 -0.70 21.20
C ARG A 158 -7.98 -0.13 20.15
N ASP A 159 -8.10 1.21 20.08
CA ASP A 159 -9.11 1.89 19.26
C ASP A 159 -8.55 2.48 17.95
N PHE A 160 -7.22 2.64 17.84
CA PHE A 160 -6.59 3.24 16.68
C PHE A 160 -5.82 2.21 15.85
N HIS A 161 -6.24 2.02 14.59
CA HIS A 161 -5.65 1.06 13.68
C HIS A 161 -5.05 1.74 12.45
N TYR A 162 -3.74 1.58 12.28
CA TYR A 162 -3.05 2.02 11.07
C TYR A 162 -3.45 1.17 9.87
N ILE A 163 -3.61 1.83 8.72
CA ILE A 163 -3.60 1.21 7.41
C ILE A 163 -2.34 1.67 6.68
N PHE A 164 -1.65 0.76 6.02
CA PHE A 164 -0.35 1.06 5.39
C PHE A 164 -0.54 1.32 3.91
N GLY A 165 -0.01 2.44 3.41
CA GLY A 165 -0.21 2.93 2.05
C GLY A 165 0.14 1.95 0.95
N SER A 166 1.18 1.16 1.13
CA SER A 166 1.59 0.12 0.18
C SER A 166 0.70 -1.14 0.17
N ASN A 167 -0.25 -1.25 1.12
CA ASN A 167 -1.16 -2.40 1.24
C ASN A 167 -2.42 -1.99 1.99
N MET A 168 -3.25 -1.14 1.37
CA MET A 168 -4.52 -0.71 1.98
C MET A 168 -5.70 -0.96 1.04
N ALA A 169 -6.86 -1.19 1.65
CA ALA A 169 -8.15 -1.13 0.99
C ALA A 169 -9.15 -0.38 1.89
N LEU A 170 -10.01 0.44 1.32
CA LEU A 170 -11.02 1.20 2.06
C LEU A 170 -12.32 1.31 1.26
N ARG A 171 -13.46 1.39 1.94
CA ARG A 171 -14.73 1.65 1.25
C ARG A 171 -14.70 3.01 0.57
N ALA A 172 -15.24 3.09 -0.63
CA ALA A 172 -15.39 4.36 -1.35
C ALA A 172 -16.23 5.37 -0.54
N SER A 173 -17.19 4.91 0.27
CA SER A 173 -17.96 5.78 1.19
C SER A 173 -17.09 6.37 2.29
N ALA A 174 -16.19 5.57 2.89
CA ALA A 174 -15.26 6.03 3.91
C ALA A 174 -14.26 7.03 3.32
N TRP A 175 -13.71 6.73 2.12
CA TRP A 175 -12.86 7.67 1.40
C TRP A 175 -13.55 9.03 1.20
N ARG A 176 -14.75 9.04 0.64
CA ARG A 176 -15.51 10.27 0.42
C ARG A 176 -15.76 11.05 1.72
N ALA A 177 -15.97 10.35 2.84
CA ALA A 177 -16.20 10.99 4.14
C ALA A 177 -14.93 11.69 4.69
N ILE A 178 -13.74 11.11 4.49
CA ILE A 178 -12.48 11.67 4.99
C ILE A 178 -11.81 12.62 4.00
N ARG A 179 -12.09 12.48 2.71
CA ARG A 179 -11.41 13.20 1.61
C ARG A 179 -11.29 14.72 1.80
N PRO A 180 -12.33 15.43 2.29
CA PRO A 180 -12.24 16.89 2.53
C PRO A 180 -11.28 17.29 3.66
N HIS A 181 -10.84 16.32 4.47
CA HIS A 181 -10.03 16.56 5.67
C HIS A 181 -8.58 16.11 5.52
N ILE A 182 -8.27 15.34 4.45
CA ILE A 182 -6.91 14.88 4.16
C ILE A 182 -5.96 16.08 4.04
N CYS A 183 -4.85 16.01 4.74
CA CYS A 183 -3.81 17.03 4.71
C CYS A 183 -3.22 17.17 3.29
N ARG A 184 -2.90 18.39 2.87
CA ARG A 184 -2.28 18.63 1.56
C ARG A 184 -0.80 18.31 1.55
N ASP A 185 -0.10 18.56 2.67
CA ASP A 185 1.33 18.28 2.86
C ASP A 185 2.20 18.72 1.65
N GLU A 186 2.12 20.00 1.31
CA GLU A 186 2.85 20.59 0.17
C GLU A 186 4.37 20.40 0.27
N ALA A 187 4.90 20.22 1.49
CA ALA A 187 6.32 19.99 1.75
C ALA A 187 6.76 18.52 1.63
N ASP A 188 5.83 17.59 1.43
CA ASP A 188 6.07 16.13 1.45
C ASP A 188 6.83 15.68 2.72
N GLU A 189 6.39 16.15 3.88
CA GLU A 189 7.02 15.88 5.17
C GLU A 189 6.24 14.93 6.08
N MET A 190 5.05 14.51 5.68
CA MET A 190 4.16 13.65 6.46
C MET A 190 4.10 12.22 5.89
N HIS A 191 3.55 11.31 6.65
CA HIS A 191 3.08 10.02 6.18
C HIS A 191 1.59 10.09 5.85
N GLU A 192 1.27 10.03 4.56
CA GLU A 192 -0.09 10.19 4.07
C GLU A 192 -1.03 9.02 4.45
N ASP A 193 -0.50 7.84 4.71
CA ASP A 193 -1.26 6.68 5.18
C ASP A 193 -1.62 6.79 6.66
N ILE A 194 -0.74 7.41 7.45
CA ILE A 194 -1.04 7.75 8.85
C ILE A 194 -2.12 8.84 8.91
N ASP A 195 -2.02 9.87 8.07
CA ASP A 195 -3.03 10.93 7.96
C ASP A 195 -4.42 10.33 7.63
N ILE A 196 -4.50 9.45 6.63
CA ILE A 196 -5.73 8.71 6.31
C ILE A 196 -6.23 7.92 7.52
N SER A 197 -5.35 7.20 8.20
CA SER A 197 -5.70 6.37 9.36
C SER A 197 -6.29 7.21 10.51
N LEU A 198 -5.70 8.39 10.76
CA LEU A 198 -6.18 9.33 11.76
C LEU A 198 -7.56 9.87 11.42
N HIS A 199 -7.79 10.27 10.18
CA HIS A 199 -9.09 10.77 9.75
C HIS A 199 -10.17 9.69 9.76
N LEU A 200 -9.85 8.44 9.41
CA LEU A 200 -10.77 7.31 9.54
C LEU A 200 -11.18 7.12 11.01
N HIS A 201 -10.21 7.08 11.92
CA HIS A 201 -10.47 6.91 13.35
C HIS A 201 -11.31 8.07 13.94
N GLN A 202 -10.93 9.33 13.66
CA GLN A 202 -11.65 10.51 14.14
C GLN A 202 -13.12 10.56 13.71
N ARG A 203 -13.47 9.87 12.61
CA ARG A 203 -14.84 9.79 12.08
C ARG A 203 -15.55 8.49 12.43
N GLY A 204 -14.96 7.67 13.29
CA GLY A 204 -15.56 6.43 13.77
C GLY A 204 -15.57 5.30 12.73
N HIS A 205 -14.78 5.40 11.66
CA HIS A 205 -14.62 4.33 10.69
C HIS A 205 -13.79 3.17 11.24
N ARG A 206 -14.25 1.95 10.98
CA ARG A 206 -13.62 0.73 11.47
C ARG A 206 -12.55 0.25 10.51
N ALA A 207 -11.28 0.37 10.90
CA ALA A 207 -10.15 -0.23 10.22
C ALA A 207 -9.75 -1.58 10.85
N VAL A 208 -9.34 -2.55 10.02
CA VAL A 208 -8.94 -3.88 10.49
C VAL A 208 -7.62 -4.33 9.88
N TYR A 209 -6.88 -5.16 10.62
CA TYR A 209 -5.73 -5.89 10.11
C TYR A 209 -6.13 -7.32 9.72
N ARG A 210 -5.67 -7.77 8.54
CA ARG A 210 -5.94 -9.13 8.05
C ARG A 210 -4.68 -9.77 7.50
N SER A 211 -4.20 -10.83 8.13
CA SER A 211 -2.98 -11.55 7.75
C SER A 211 -3.01 -12.16 6.34
N GLY A 212 -4.19 -12.41 5.79
CA GLY A 212 -4.35 -12.94 4.43
C GLY A 212 -4.21 -11.89 3.33
N MET A 213 -4.31 -10.59 3.66
CA MET A 213 -4.16 -9.51 2.68
C MET A 213 -2.67 -9.17 2.51
N VAL A 214 -1.93 -10.01 1.77
CA VAL A 214 -0.47 -9.92 1.66
C VAL A 214 -0.05 -9.14 0.42
N ALA A 215 0.87 -8.18 0.60
CA ALA A 215 1.51 -7.48 -0.50
C ALA A 215 3.03 -7.57 -0.39
N GLY A 216 3.70 -7.81 -1.51
CA GLY A 216 5.15 -7.77 -1.62
C GLY A 216 5.63 -6.35 -1.90
N MET A 217 6.72 -5.91 -1.27
CA MET A 217 7.36 -4.64 -1.58
C MET A 217 8.88 -4.75 -1.61
N SER A 218 9.54 -3.79 -2.24
CA SER A 218 10.98 -3.69 -2.19
C SER A 218 11.47 -3.11 -0.86
N ALA A 219 12.52 -3.70 -0.31
CA ALA A 219 13.22 -3.11 0.83
C ALA A 219 14.25 -2.04 0.38
N ARG A 220 14.06 -1.41 -0.81
CA ARG A 220 15.01 -0.43 -1.38
C ARG A 220 15.34 0.72 -0.46
N ARG A 221 14.41 1.12 0.41
CA ARG A 221 14.63 2.18 1.39
C ARG A 221 15.72 1.85 2.42
N LEU A 222 16.05 0.59 2.63
CA LEU A 222 17.21 0.19 3.44
C LEU A 222 18.56 0.50 2.75
N ASP A 223 18.55 0.80 1.44
CA ASP A 223 19.76 1.21 0.71
C ASP A 223 20.07 2.70 0.89
N ASP A 224 19.07 3.50 1.30
CA ASP A 224 19.23 4.93 1.57
C ASP A 224 20.34 5.17 2.60
N ASN A 225 20.93 6.36 2.57
CA ASN A 225 21.87 6.72 3.63
C ASN A 225 21.12 6.88 4.98
N PRO A 226 21.79 6.77 6.12
CA PRO A 226 21.13 6.83 7.43
C PRO A 226 20.34 8.12 7.65
N ARG A 227 20.84 9.26 7.15
CA ARG A 227 20.17 10.55 7.31
C ARG A 227 18.82 10.58 6.61
N ASP A 228 18.75 10.09 5.37
CA ASP A 228 17.52 10.06 4.58
C ASP A 228 16.53 9.07 5.16
N TYR A 229 17.02 7.90 5.61
CA TYR A 229 16.18 6.91 6.29
C TYR A 229 15.53 7.47 7.56
N TYR A 230 16.33 8.10 8.44
CA TYR A 230 15.80 8.69 9.67
C TYR A 230 14.89 9.90 9.38
N SER A 231 15.19 10.71 8.37
CA SER A 231 14.29 11.78 7.93
C SER A 231 12.92 11.23 7.50
N TYR A 232 12.92 10.10 6.77
CA TYR A 232 11.69 9.41 6.40
C TYR A 232 10.93 8.88 7.61
N VAL A 233 11.61 8.25 8.57
CA VAL A 233 10.97 7.76 9.80
C VAL A 233 10.39 8.93 10.61
N MET A 234 11.05 10.09 10.64
CA MET A 234 10.57 11.28 11.34
C MET A 234 9.33 11.94 10.71
N ARG A 235 8.94 11.55 9.49
CA ARG A 235 7.62 11.92 8.94
C ARG A 235 6.47 11.48 9.85
N TRP A 236 6.66 10.38 10.57
CA TRP A 236 5.69 9.89 11.55
C TRP A 236 5.42 10.91 12.65
N GLU A 237 6.50 11.45 13.25
CA GLU A 237 6.40 12.49 14.28
C GLU A 237 5.70 13.74 13.73
N ARG A 238 6.12 14.21 12.55
CA ARG A 238 5.53 15.40 11.91
C ARG A 238 4.03 15.22 11.62
N THR A 239 3.63 14.02 11.20
CA THR A 239 2.20 13.72 10.99
C THR A 239 1.42 13.82 12.31
N TYR A 240 1.96 13.26 13.41
CA TYR A 240 1.30 13.38 14.71
C TYR A 240 1.24 14.81 15.22
N ASP A 241 2.31 15.57 15.06
CA ASP A 241 2.35 16.97 15.48
C ASP A 241 1.34 17.81 14.70
N ALA A 242 1.19 17.58 13.39
CA ALA A 242 0.19 18.24 12.56
C ALA A 242 -1.25 17.97 13.03
N HIS A 243 -1.50 16.79 13.61
CA HIS A 243 -2.79 16.40 14.19
C HIS A 243 -2.93 16.69 15.69
N GLY A 244 -1.93 17.29 16.33
CA GLY A 244 -1.94 17.58 17.76
C GLY A 244 -1.87 16.35 18.66
N ILE A 245 -1.42 15.19 18.15
CA ILE A 245 -1.37 13.92 18.85
C ILE A 245 -0.09 13.84 19.69
N ARG A 246 -0.26 13.72 21.01
CA ARG A 246 0.84 13.64 22.00
C ARG A 246 1.04 12.25 22.61
N ASP A 247 0.25 11.26 22.17
CA ASP A 247 0.33 9.90 22.73
C ASP A 247 1.64 9.22 22.32
N MET A 248 2.51 8.99 23.31
CA MET A 248 3.81 8.34 23.12
C MET A 248 3.68 6.87 22.71
N SER A 249 2.59 6.20 23.04
CA SER A 249 2.40 4.79 22.66
C SER A 249 2.29 4.59 21.15
N LEU A 250 1.75 5.57 20.44
CA LEU A 250 1.64 5.57 18.98
C LEU A 250 2.98 5.78 18.27
N ARG A 251 4.00 6.26 19.00
CA ARG A 251 5.37 6.45 18.48
C ARG A 251 6.23 5.19 18.54
N ALA A 252 5.76 4.14 19.22
CA ALA A 252 6.52 2.89 19.37
C ALA A 252 7.00 2.26 18.06
N PRO A 253 6.19 2.17 16.96
CA PRO A 253 6.67 1.65 15.68
C PRO A 253 7.86 2.45 15.12
N MET A 254 7.83 3.77 15.22
CA MET A 254 8.91 4.67 14.77
C MET A 254 10.24 4.33 15.47
N TRP A 255 10.22 4.15 16.77
CA TRP A 255 11.42 3.79 17.55
C TRP A 255 11.94 2.40 17.16
N VAL A 256 11.04 1.43 16.98
CA VAL A 256 11.40 0.08 16.54
C VAL A 256 12.11 0.15 15.19
N PHE A 257 11.54 0.82 14.18
CA PHE A 257 12.16 0.96 12.86
C PHE A 257 13.51 1.67 12.93
N SER A 258 13.64 2.70 13.76
CA SER A 258 14.91 3.41 13.93
C SER A 258 16.01 2.51 14.50
N VAL A 259 15.68 1.69 15.50
CA VAL A 259 16.66 0.81 16.18
C VAL A 259 17.06 -0.39 15.32
N ILE A 260 16.12 -1.00 14.59
CA ILE A 260 16.40 -2.20 13.78
C ILE A 260 17.05 -1.88 12.42
N TYR A 261 17.00 -0.63 11.95
CA TYR A 261 17.51 -0.22 10.66
C TYR A 261 18.97 -0.67 10.38
N PRO A 262 19.96 -0.42 11.25
CA PRO A 262 21.36 -0.81 10.97
C PRO A 262 21.51 -2.31 10.75
N LEU A 263 20.76 -3.13 11.51
CA LEU A 263 20.75 -4.59 11.37
C LEU A 263 20.17 -5.00 10.02
N LEU A 264 18.99 -4.50 9.67
CA LEU A 264 18.33 -4.84 8.41
C LEU A 264 19.15 -4.39 7.20
N LYS A 265 19.77 -3.20 7.26
CA LYS A 265 20.70 -2.70 6.25
C LYS A 265 21.89 -3.63 6.07
N GLY A 266 22.50 -4.09 7.16
CA GLY A 266 23.62 -5.04 7.13
C GLY A 266 23.23 -6.38 6.50
N VAL A 267 22.05 -6.92 6.84
CA VAL A 267 21.51 -8.14 6.25
C VAL A 267 21.30 -7.97 4.75
N ARG A 268 20.67 -6.87 4.31
CA ARG A 268 20.44 -6.56 2.89
C ARG A 268 21.74 -6.41 2.12
N TRP A 269 22.69 -5.65 2.64
CA TRP A 269 24.00 -5.46 2.02
C TRP A 269 24.75 -6.77 1.83
N SER A 270 24.77 -7.64 2.87
CA SER A 270 25.42 -8.95 2.78
C SER A 270 24.75 -9.87 1.74
N ALA A 271 23.44 -9.82 1.61
CA ALA A 271 22.70 -10.57 0.60
C ALA A 271 23.02 -10.09 -0.83
N LYS A 272 23.03 -8.78 -1.07
CA LYS A 272 23.41 -8.20 -2.36
C LYS A 272 24.84 -8.61 -2.76
N ARG A 273 25.81 -8.50 -1.87
CA ARG A 273 27.18 -8.90 -2.13
C ARG A 273 27.33 -10.40 -2.44
N ARG A 274 26.54 -11.26 -1.79
CA ARG A 274 26.53 -12.70 -2.10
C ARG A 274 26.01 -12.95 -3.52
N ALA A 275 24.91 -12.30 -3.90
CA ALA A 275 24.33 -12.41 -5.24
C ALA A 275 25.32 -11.92 -6.33
N GLU A 276 25.98 -10.79 -6.13
CA GLU A 276 27.00 -10.25 -7.04
C GLU A 276 28.20 -11.22 -7.21
N ARG A 277 28.67 -11.80 -6.11
CA ARG A 277 29.75 -12.80 -6.15
C ARG A 277 29.34 -14.09 -6.87
N GLN A 278 28.10 -14.53 -6.75
CA GLN A 278 27.59 -15.69 -7.47
C GLN A 278 27.51 -15.41 -8.97
N LEU A 279 27.01 -14.24 -9.38
CA LEU A 279 26.99 -13.82 -10.79
C LEU A 279 28.39 -13.68 -11.39
N ALA A 280 29.35 -13.13 -10.64
CA ALA A 280 30.75 -13.01 -11.09
C ALA A 280 31.48 -14.37 -11.24
N ARG A 281 31.05 -15.41 -10.52
CA ARG A 281 31.58 -16.77 -10.63
C ARG A 281 30.94 -17.59 -11.76
N ALA A 282 29.74 -17.17 -12.21
CA ALA A 282 29.01 -17.84 -13.29
C ALA A 282 29.34 -17.28 -14.69
N ARG A 283 30.11 -16.19 -14.75
CA ARG A 283 30.75 -15.62 -15.97
C ARG A 283 32.15 -16.12 -16.12
#